data_5d2acdd1166fea11b19017182ee6e62c
#
_entry.id   5d2acdd1166fea11b19017182ee6e62c
#
_cell.length_a   1.000
_cell.length_b   1.000
_cell.length_c   1.000
_cell.angle_alpha   90.00
_cell.angle_beta   90.00
_cell.angle_gamma   90.00
#
_symmetry.space_group_name_H-M   'P 1'
#
loop_
_entity.id
_entity.type
_entity.pdbx_description
1 polymer ?
#
loop_
_entity_poly.entity_id
_entity_poly.type
_entity_poly.pdbx_seq_one_letter_code
_entity_poly.pdbx_strand_id
1 'polypeptide(L)'
;CHAPAVFKHTKGTDDKPLVSGKTVTGFTNTEEEAVGLTDVVPFLVEDMLKTNGGTYKKGDDWASFVVTDGKLVTGQNPASSEEAAHKLLSLL
;
A
#
# COMPACT_ATOMS: atom_id res chain seq x y z
N CYS A 1 -4.14 0.54 4.04
CA CYS A 1 -4.44 1.97 4.13
C CYS A 1 -3.14 2.75 4.21
N HIS A 2 -2.80 3.35 5.35
CA HIS A 2 -1.53 4.07 5.52
C HIS A 2 -0.38 3.19 5.99
N ALA A 3 -0.63 1.96 6.40
CA ALA A 3 0.42 1.06 6.88
C ALA A 3 1.60 0.90 5.91
N PRO A 4 1.39 0.86 4.58
CA PRO A 4 2.51 0.79 3.65
C PRO A 4 3.49 1.95 3.72
N ALA A 5 3.16 3.03 4.44
CA ALA A 5 4.10 4.13 4.69
C ALA A 5 5.40 3.64 5.35
N VAL A 6 5.36 2.53 6.08
CA VAL A 6 6.56 1.95 6.71
C VAL A 6 7.62 1.56 5.67
N PHE A 7 7.21 1.35 4.42
CA PHE A 7 8.12 0.92 3.36
C PHE A 7 8.92 2.06 2.73
N LYS A 8 8.70 3.32 3.16
CA LYS A 8 9.39 4.47 2.57
C LYS A 8 10.92 4.31 2.61
N HIS A 9 11.45 3.80 3.71
CA HIS A 9 12.88 3.62 3.92
C HIS A 9 13.28 2.17 4.13
N THR A 10 12.33 1.23 4.03
CA THR A 10 12.60 -0.19 4.22
C THR A 10 13.21 -0.79 2.97
N LYS A 11 14.34 -1.47 3.12
CA LYS A 11 15.05 -2.11 2.02
C LYS A 11 14.95 -3.63 2.12
N GLY A 12 14.98 -4.28 0.95
CA GLY A 12 15.06 -5.73 0.87
C GLY A 12 16.50 -6.21 1.02
N THR A 13 16.71 -7.51 0.84
CA THR A 13 18.03 -8.13 0.97
C THR A 13 19.01 -7.68 -0.12
N ASP A 14 18.52 -7.12 -1.22
CA ASP A 14 19.31 -6.60 -2.33
C ASP A 14 19.67 -5.11 -2.17
N ASP A 15 19.42 -4.54 -1.00
CA ASP A 15 19.65 -3.13 -0.65
C ASP A 15 18.83 -2.13 -1.50
N LYS A 16 17.79 -2.61 -2.19
CA LYS A 16 16.82 -1.77 -2.92
C LYS A 16 15.56 -1.59 -2.07
N PRO A 17 14.73 -0.56 -2.32
CA PRO A 17 13.46 -0.43 -1.61
C PRO A 17 12.70 -1.75 -1.63
N LEU A 18 12.13 -2.14 -0.49
CA LEU A 18 11.46 -3.43 -0.35
C LEU A 18 10.37 -3.63 -1.41
N VAL A 19 9.65 -2.55 -1.76
CA VAL A 19 8.55 -2.62 -2.74
C VAL A 19 9.02 -2.57 -4.19
N SER A 20 10.32 -2.34 -4.44
CA SER A 20 10.84 -2.26 -5.81
C SER A 20 10.58 -3.57 -6.56
N GLY A 21 9.91 -3.50 -7.69
CA GLY A 21 9.53 -4.66 -8.47
C GLY A 21 8.36 -5.47 -7.91
N LYS A 22 7.76 -5.04 -6.80
CA LYS A 22 6.61 -5.69 -6.18
C LYS A 22 5.31 -5.03 -6.62
N THR A 23 4.24 -5.83 -6.72
CA THR A 23 2.89 -5.31 -6.91
C THR A 23 2.33 -4.97 -5.54
N VAL A 24 1.90 -3.72 -5.36
CA VAL A 24 1.48 -3.19 -4.05
C VAL A 24 0.27 -2.28 -4.19
N THR A 25 -0.41 -2.05 -3.06
CA THR A 25 -1.43 -1.02 -2.94
C THR A 25 -1.29 -0.31 -1.59
N GLY A 26 -1.99 0.78 -1.45
CA GLY A 26 -2.05 1.56 -0.23
C GLY A 26 -3.06 2.67 -0.40
N PHE A 27 -3.20 3.55 0.58
CA PHE A 27 -4.17 4.63 0.55
C PHE A 27 -3.96 5.50 -0.69
N THR A 28 -5.01 5.67 -1.51
CA THR A 28 -4.89 6.41 -2.77
C THR A 28 -4.85 7.91 -2.53
N ASN A 29 -4.31 8.65 -3.50
CA ASN A 29 -4.32 10.12 -3.45
C ASN A 29 -5.76 10.66 -3.40
N THR A 30 -6.69 10.05 -4.12
CA THR A 30 -8.09 10.48 -4.12
C THR A 30 -8.78 10.18 -2.79
N GLU A 31 -8.44 9.09 -2.13
CA GLU A 31 -8.95 8.79 -0.78
C GLU A 31 -8.37 9.77 0.24
N GLU A 32 -7.09 10.13 0.15
CA GLU A 32 -6.47 11.12 1.02
C GLU A 32 -7.14 12.50 0.86
N GLU A 33 -7.42 12.89 -0.38
CA GLU A 33 -8.12 14.13 -0.69
C GLU A 33 -9.54 14.12 -0.10
N ALA A 34 -10.23 12.98 -0.19
CA ALA A 34 -11.60 12.85 0.33
C ALA A 34 -11.68 13.04 1.84
N VAL A 35 -10.64 12.65 2.59
CA VAL A 35 -10.59 12.87 4.05
C VAL A 35 -9.95 14.22 4.41
N GLY A 36 -9.51 15.00 3.42
CA GLY A 36 -8.99 16.34 3.65
C GLY A 36 -7.60 16.38 4.25
N LEU A 37 -6.80 15.32 4.10
CA LEU A 37 -5.49 15.23 4.74
C LEU A 37 -4.30 15.33 3.76
N THR A 38 -4.56 15.58 2.48
CA THR A 38 -3.51 15.65 1.46
C THR A 38 -2.39 16.62 1.84
N ASP A 39 -2.73 17.78 2.39
CA ASP A 39 -1.77 18.80 2.78
C ASP A 39 -1.26 18.62 4.21
N VAL A 40 -1.79 17.65 4.95
CA VAL A 40 -1.45 17.42 6.37
C VAL A 40 -0.43 16.30 6.52
N VAL A 41 -0.57 15.23 5.71
CA VAL A 41 0.35 14.08 5.78
C VAL A 41 1.73 14.46 5.25
N PRO A 42 2.82 13.88 5.81
CA PRO A 42 4.19 14.22 5.38
C PRO A 42 4.51 13.78 3.96
N PHE A 43 3.80 12.77 3.44
CA PHE A 43 3.91 12.31 2.05
C PHE A 43 2.66 11.49 1.69
N LEU A 44 2.40 11.37 0.40
CA LEU A 44 1.29 10.56 -0.09
C LEU A 44 1.77 9.12 -0.29
N VAL A 45 1.05 8.15 0.29
CA VAL A 45 1.43 6.73 0.24
C VAL A 45 1.47 6.22 -1.20
N GLU A 46 0.48 6.58 -2.02
CA GLU A 46 0.45 6.18 -3.43
C GLU A 46 1.70 6.66 -4.17
N ASP A 47 2.07 7.92 -4.00
CA ASP A 47 3.23 8.52 -4.66
C ASP A 47 4.54 7.87 -4.17
N MET A 48 4.64 7.63 -2.87
CA MET A 48 5.82 6.99 -2.28
C MET A 48 6.05 5.59 -2.84
N LEU A 49 4.99 4.78 -2.94
CA LEU A 49 5.10 3.42 -3.46
C LEU A 49 5.55 3.42 -4.91
N LYS A 50 5.04 4.34 -5.72
CA LYS A 50 5.47 4.50 -7.11
C LYS A 50 6.94 4.95 -7.20
N THR A 51 7.32 5.93 -6.39
CA THR A 51 8.69 6.47 -6.36
C THR A 51 9.70 5.39 -5.97
N ASN A 52 9.33 4.50 -5.05
CA ASN A 52 10.20 3.41 -4.61
C ASN A 52 10.19 2.20 -5.57
N GLY A 53 9.59 2.34 -6.74
CA GLY A 53 9.64 1.31 -7.78
C GLY A 53 8.58 0.23 -7.68
N GLY A 54 7.57 0.41 -6.81
CA GLY A 54 6.45 -0.50 -6.71
C GLY A 54 5.51 -0.38 -7.91
N THR A 55 4.93 -1.50 -8.35
CA THR A 55 3.85 -1.50 -9.31
C THR A 55 2.56 -1.28 -8.54
N TYR A 56 2.07 -0.04 -8.53
CA TYR A 56 0.92 0.34 -7.75
C TYR A 56 -0.38 -0.05 -8.45
N LYS A 57 -1.24 -0.74 -7.72
CA LYS A 57 -2.59 -1.11 -8.18
C LYS A 57 -3.60 -0.52 -7.21
N LYS A 58 -4.77 -0.16 -7.73
CA LYS A 58 -5.87 0.35 -6.91
C LYS A 58 -7.22 -0.08 -7.46
N GLY A 59 -8.19 -0.24 -6.56
CA GLY A 59 -9.60 -0.38 -6.89
C GLY A 59 -10.31 0.96 -6.68
N ASP A 60 -11.65 0.92 -6.67
CA ASP A 60 -12.44 2.12 -6.40
C ASP A 60 -12.19 2.65 -4.99
N ASP A 61 -12.32 3.96 -4.82
CA ASP A 61 -12.19 4.59 -3.51
C ASP A 61 -13.15 3.94 -2.51
N TRP A 62 -12.62 3.66 -1.30
CA TRP A 62 -13.36 3.07 -0.17
C TRP A 62 -13.87 1.65 -0.40
N ALA A 63 -13.59 1.04 -1.53
CA ALA A 63 -13.89 -0.38 -1.76
C ALA A 63 -12.75 -1.24 -1.21
N SER A 64 -13.08 -2.44 -0.75
CA SER A 64 -12.06 -3.40 -0.31
C SER A 64 -11.17 -3.77 -1.49
N PHE A 65 -9.87 -3.57 -1.36
CA PHE A 65 -8.89 -3.92 -2.39
C PHE A 65 -7.58 -4.33 -1.74
N VAL A 66 -7.15 -5.55 -1.99
CA VAL A 66 -5.95 -6.15 -1.40
C VAL A 66 -5.08 -6.71 -2.51
N VAL A 67 -3.79 -6.47 -2.41
CA VAL A 67 -2.79 -7.01 -3.36
C VAL A 67 -1.85 -7.93 -2.59
N THR A 68 -1.57 -9.08 -3.18
CA THR A 68 -0.60 -10.04 -2.66
C THR A 68 0.52 -10.23 -3.67
N ASP A 69 1.76 -10.09 -3.22
CA ASP A 69 2.94 -10.37 -4.05
C ASP A 69 3.90 -11.20 -3.20
N GLY A 70 3.98 -12.51 -3.50
CA GLY A 70 4.71 -13.43 -2.63
C GLY A 70 4.09 -13.45 -1.24
N LYS A 71 4.88 -13.09 -0.23
CA LYS A 71 4.40 -12.98 1.16
C LYS A 71 4.06 -11.55 1.56
N LEU A 72 4.13 -10.60 0.62
CA LEU A 72 3.77 -9.21 0.89
C LEU A 72 2.29 -9.01 0.61
N VAL A 73 1.55 -8.61 1.63
CA VAL A 73 0.11 -8.31 1.55
C VAL A 73 -0.10 -6.84 1.86
N THR A 74 -0.73 -6.12 0.94
CA THR A 74 -1.03 -4.70 1.15
C THR A 74 -2.51 -4.44 0.87
N GLY A 75 -3.12 -3.56 1.67
CA GLY A 75 -4.52 -3.16 1.53
C GLY A 75 -4.63 -1.67 1.26
N GLN A 76 -5.61 -1.28 0.43
CA GLN A 76 -5.74 0.09 -0.04
C GLN A 76 -6.30 1.04 1.02
N ASN A 77 -7.29 0.59 1.80
CA ASN A 77 -8.08 1.46 2.65
C ASN A 77 -8.64 0.71 3.86
N PRO A 78 -9.35 1.38 4.79
CA PRO A 78 -9.90 0.69 5.97
C PRO A 78 -10.82 -0.48 5.64
N ALA A 79 -11.56 -0.41 4.54
CA ALA A 79 -12.44 -1.50 4.12
C ALA A 79 -11.67 -2.77 3.73
N SER A 80 -10.36 -2.67 3.50
CA SER A 80 -9.51 -3.79 3.07
C SER A 80 -8.98 -4.65 4.23
N SER A 81 -9.14 -4.22 5.48
CA SER A 81 -8.48 -4.86 6.63
C SER A 81 -8.86 -6.32 6.79
N GLU A 82 -10.14 -6.66 6.69
CA GLU A 82 -10.61 -8.03 6.85
C GLU A 82 -10.08 -8.93 5.72
N GLU A 83 -10.18 -8.47 4.49
CA GLU A 83 -9.67 -9.23 3.35
C GLU A 83 -8.16 -9.41 3.42
N ALA A 84 -7.43 -8.38 3.85
CA ALA A 84 -5.97 -8.47 4.03
C ALA A 84 -5.61 -9.53 5.07
N ALA A 85 -6.36 -9.59 6.18
CA ALA A 85 -6.15 -10.62 7.21
C ALA A 85 -6.40 -12.02 6.66
N HIS A 86 -7.46 -12.22 5.89
CA HIS A 86 -7.76 -13.50 5.26
C HIS A 86 -6.65 -13.91 4.28
N LYS A 87 -6.15 -12.99 3.47
CA LYS A 87 -5.05 -13.26 2.53
C LYS A 87 -3.78 -13.65 3.27
N LEU A 88 -3.46 -12.95 4.36
CA LEU A 88 -2.28 -13.25 5.18
C LEU A 88 -2.39 -14.66 5.77
N LEU A 89 -3.55 -15.03 6.32
CA LEU A 89 -3.78 -16.37 6.88
C LEU A 89 -3.59 -17.45 5.83
N SER A 90 -3.99 -17.20 4.58
CA SER A 90 -3.84 -18.16 3.49
C SER A 90 -2.38 -18.42 3.11
N LEU A 91 -1.46 -17.50 3.49
CA LEU A 91 -0.04 -17.64 3.21
C LEU A 91 0.73 -18.35 4.33
N LEU A 92 0.11 -18.56 5.47
CA LEU A 92 0.71 -19.28 6.58
C LEU A 92 0.41 -20.78 6.45
#